data_67b287ca6f10688fffdf70a7b4c167ab
#
_entry.id   67b287ca6f10688fffdf70a7b4c167ab
#
_cell.length_a   1.000
_cell.length_b   1.000
_cell.length_c   1.000
_cell.angle_alpha   90.00
_cell.angle_beta   90.00
_cell.angle_gamma   90.00
#
_symmetry.space_group_name_H-M   'P 1'
#
loop_
_entity.id
_entity.type
_entity.pdbx_description
1 polymer ?
#
loop_
_entity_poly.entity_id
_entity_poly.type
_entity_poly.pdbx_seq_one_letter_code
_entity_poly.pdbx_strand_id
1 'polypeptide(L)'
;MLLLVLFALMTVMYVIWLRRTLAERSKRLDIMRYYSSLVENMPIMYARERLVYDADGRIVDFVYEEVNPTFERYILPRDEILGKKYSELNQTYTPELLARYNALNDARELTFQYYHRKTKSYFTVIATRSKTEGCVDVFCVDNTELSLTQRMLKSTNHKLSAALDAADMTPWKWDLKTGMFICDVDRHLYIMKEEAVPEGGQLLIPASAYFGRIYGPDRQRVQAACENLISGKADKVKEEYRIAHVQGDTAAYEWV
;
A
#
# COMPACT_ATOMS: atom_id res chain seq x y z
N MET A 1 52.42 -31.52 48.40
CA MET A 1 52.34 -30.10 47.91
C MET A 1 51.88 -30.00 46.47
N LEU A 2 52.46 -30.74 45.53
CA LEU A 2 52.09 -30.67 44.09
C LEU A 2 50.62 -31.01 43.81
N LEU A 3 50.05 -32.09 44.45
CA LEU A 3 48.65 -32.51 44.32
C LEU A 3 47.64 -31.44 44.79
N LEU A 4 47.95 -30.70 45.84
CA LEU A 4 47.12 -29.61 46.36
C LEU A 4 47.08 -28.41 45.41
N VAL A 5 48.21 -28.09 44.78
CA VAL A 5 48.32 -27.03 43.80
C VAL A 5 47.52 -27.41 42.54
N LEU A 6 47.63 -28.63 42.05
CA LEU A 6 46.85 -29.12 40.90
C LEU A 6 45.37 -29.13 41.20
N PHE A 7 44.93 -29.56 42.38
CA PHE A 7 43.51 -29.50 42.77
C PHE A 7 42.99 -28.07 42.85
N ALA A 8 43.76 -27.13 43.39
CA ALA A 8 43.41 -25.72 43.44
C ALA A 8 43.29 -25.10 42.02
N LEU A 9 44.19 -25.45 41.10
CA LEU A 9 44.11 -25.01 39.71
C LEU A 9 42.90 -25.57 38.99
N MET A 10 42.60 -26.85 39.19
CA MET A 10 41.39 -27.47 38.60
C MET A 10 40.08 -26.83 39.12
N THR A 11 40.01 -26.56 40.44
CA THR A 11 38.83 -25.89 41.01
C THR A 11 38.68 -24.46 40.48
N VAL A 12 39.76 -23.70 40.34
CA VAL A 12 39.73 -22.35 39.74
C VAL A 12 39.27 -22.43 38.27
N MET A 13 39.83 -23.32 37.48
CA MET A 13 39.43 -23.53 36.10
C MET A 13 37.97 -23.94 35.98
N TYR A 14 37.48 -24.85 36.85
CA TYR A 14 36.08 -25.26 36.89
C TYR A 14 35.15 -24.07 37.22
N VAL A 15 35.51 -23.25 38.20
CA VAL A 15 34.70 -22.07 38.57
C VAL A 15 34.69 -21.05 37.41
N ILE A 16 35.78 -20.81 36.71
CA ILE A 16 35.84 -19.95 35.56
C ILE A 16 34.96 -20.50 34.43
N TRP A 17 35.05 -21.78 34.13
CA TRP A 17 34.22 -22.43 33.12
C TRP A 17 32.75 -22.35 33.49
N LEU A 18 32.39 -22.65 34.75
CA LEU A 18 31.00 -22.57 35.23
C LEU A 18 30.43 -21.14 35.09
N ARG A 19 31.20 -20.12 35.47
CA ARG A 19 30.79 -18.73 35.34
C ARG A 19 30.55 -18.34 33.86
N ARG A 20 31.44 -18.76 32.95
CA ARG A 20 31.27 -18.53 31.52
C ARG A 20 30.00 -19.19 30.99
N THR A 21 29.76 -20.45 31.32
CA THR A 21 28.57 -21.23 30.91
C THR A 21 27.28 -20.59 31.43
N LEU A 22 27.27 -20.16 32.68
CA LEU A 22 26.12 -19.47 33.28
C LEU A 22 25.88 -18.10 32.61
N ALA A 23 26.93 -17.35 32.34
CA ALA A 23 26.81 -16.06 31.65
C ALA A 23 26.28 -16.21 30.21
N GLU A 24 26.73 -17.23 29.49
CA GLU A 24 26.21 -17.53 28.14
C GLU A 24 24.74 -17.94 28.17
N ARG A 25 24.34 -18.78 29.14
CA ARG A 25 22.92 -19.15 29.32
C ARG A 25 22.05 -17.95 29.67
N SER A 26 22.53 -17.08 30.58
CA SER A 26 21.82 -15.83 30.91
C SER A 26 21.62 -14.95 29.68
N LYS A 27 22.68 -14.72 28.91
CA LYS A 27 22.57 -13.93 27.66
C LYS A 27 21.57 -14.52 26.67
N ARG A 28 21.56 -15.84 26.51
CA ARG A 28 20.58 -16.50 25.62
C ARG A 28 19.15 -16.30 26.12
N LEU A 29 18.91 -16.44 27.43
CA LEU A 29 17.60 -16.22 28.03
C LEU A 29 17.14 -14.76 27.88
N ASP A 30 18.05 -13.80 28.08
CA ASP A 30 17.73 -12.38 27.93
C ASP A 30 17.37 -12.04 26.48
N ILE A 31 18.11 -12.59 25.52
CA ILE A 31 17.80 -12.45 24.09
C ILE A 31 16.43 -13.08 23.78
N MET A 32 16.15 -14.28 24.27
CA MET A 32 14.84 -14.93 24.06
C MET A 32 13.69 -14.12 24.66
N ARG A 33 13.86 -13.60 25.89
CA ARG A 33 12.86 -12.73 26.53
C ARG A 33 12.64 -11.44 25.73
N TYR A 34 13.70 -10.85 25.22
CA TYR A 34 13.61 -9.64 24.39
C TYR A 34 12.81 -9.91 23.11
N TYR A 35 13.10 -11.02 22.39
CA TYR A 35 12.34 -11.38 21.18
C TYR A 35 10.89 -11.73 21.49
N SER A 36 10.62 -12.48 22.55
CA SER A 36 9.26 -12.77 22.99
C SER A 36 8.49 -11.48 23.29
N SER A 37 9.10 -10.55 24.01
CA SER A 37 8.49 -9.24 24.30
C SER A 37 8.24 -8.42 23.05
N LEU A 38 9.10 -8.48 22.04
CA LEU A 38 8.87 -7.81 20.75
C LEU A 38 7.63 -8.37 20.05
N VAL A 39 7.52 -9.69 19.96
CA VAL A 39 6.37 -10.35 19.32
C VAL A 39 5.08 -10.07 20.09
N GLU A 40 5.12 -10.14 21.43
CA GLU A 40 3.95 -9.87 22.28
C GLU A 40 3.46 -8.42 22.18
N ASN A 41 4.35 -7.44 22.02
CA ASN A 41 4.00 -6.03 21.94
C ASN A 41 3.86 -5.50 20.50
N MET A 42 3.98 -6.36 19.48
CA MET A 42 3.78 -5.96 18.10
C MET A 42 2.36 -5.46 17.85
N PRO A 43 2.18 -4.28 17.21
CA PRO A 43 0.86 -3.76 16.86
C PRO A 43 0.24 -4.44 15.63
N ILE A 44 0.95 -5.39 15.02
CA ILE A 44 0.48 -6.20 13.89
C ILE A 44 0.21 -7.62 14.34
N MET A 45 -0.73 -8.29 13.68
CA MET A 45 -1.01 -9.70 13.95
C MET A 45 0.16 -10.57 13.51
N TYR A 46 0.58 -11.47 14.37
CA TYR A 46 1.60 -12.49 14.10
C TYR A 46 1.07 -13.86 14.44
N ALA A 47 1.33 -14.82 13.54
CA ALA A 47 1.12 -16.23 13.78
C ALA A 47 2.30 -17.03 13.21
N ARG A 48 2.65 -18.14 13.87
CA ARG A 48 3.45 -19.21 13.31
C ARG A 48 2.55 -20.36 12.98
N GLU A 49 2.61 -20.82 11.76
CA GLU A 49 1.75 -21.85 11.22
C GLU A 49 2.58 -23.01 10.68
N ARG A 50 2.28 -24.23 11.15
CA ARG A 50 2.86 -25.46 10.61
C ARG A 50 2.03 -25.91 9.42
N LEU A 51 2.66 -25.98 8.25
CA LEU A 51 2.00 -26.39 7.02
C LEU A 51 1.69 -27.88 7.00
N VAL A 52 0.53 -28.22 6.47
CA VAL A 52 0.07 -29.60 6.24
C VAL A 52 0.00 -29.84 4.74
N TYR A 53 0.69 -30.88 4.30
CA TYR A 53 0.80 -31.24 2.88
C TYR A 53 0.01 -32.52 2.58
N ASP A 54 -0.51 -32.59 1.36
CA ASP A 54 -1.02 -33.85 0.78
C ASP A 54 0.11 -34.72 0.20
N ALA A 55 -0.27 -35.85 -0.39
CA ALA A 55 0.66 -36.77 -1.02
C ALA A 55 1.38 -36.20 -2.26
N ASP A 56 0.80 -35.17 -2.87
CA ASP A 56 1.34 -34.48 -4.05
C ASP A 56 2.21 -33.25 -3.65
N GLY A 57 2.42 -33.01 -2.35
CA GLY A 57 3.20 -31.90 -1.83
C GLY A 57 2.47 -30.55 -1.88
N ARG A 58 1.15 -30.55 -2.02
CA ARG A 58 0.34 -29.33 -1.98
C ARG A 58 -0.03 -29.00 -0.53
N ILE A 59 0.00 -27.71 -0.21
CA ILE A 59 -0.46 -27.22 1.09
C ILE A 59 -1.99 -27.29 1.11
N VAL A 60 -2.52 -28.17 1.98
CA VAL A 60 -3.97 -28.41 2.12
C VAL A 60 -4.54 -27.87 3.41
N ASP A 61 -3.68 -27.58 4.39
CA ASP A 61 -4.07 -27.01 5.68
C ASP A 61 -2.85 -26.43 6.40
N PHE A 62 -3.05 -25.84 7.56
CA PHE A 62 -1.99 -25.50 8.51
C PHE A 62 -2.50 -25.56 9.95
N VAL A 63 -1.58 -25.69 10.89
CA VAL A 63 -1.84 -25.71 12.33
C VAL A 63 -1.20 -24.49 12.97
N TYR A 64 -1.94 -23.76 13.80
CA TYR A 64 -1.40 -22.61 14.54
C TYR A 64 -0.51 -23.10 15.69
N GLU A 65 0.78 -22.73 15.66
CA GLU A 65 1.76 -23.05 16.72
C GLU A 65 1.99 -21.88 17.67
N GLU A 66 1.92 -20.67 17.17
CA GLU A 66 2.14 -19.46 17.95
C GLU A 66 1.28 -18.33 17.41
N VAL A 67 0.72 -17.51 18.29
CA VAL A 67 0.01 -16.28 17.95
C VAL A 67 0.35 -15.20 18.98
N ASN A 68 0.37 -13.94 18.55
CA ASN A 68 0.57 -12.83 19.46
C ASN A 68 -0.77 -12.25 19.98
N PRO A 69 -0.76 -11.41 21.04
CA PRO A 69 -1.99 -10.83 21.60
C PRO A 69 -2.77 -9.97 20.61
N THR A 70 -2.11 -9.40 19.59
CA THR A 70 -2.80 -8.67 18.54
C THR A 70 -3.62 -9.61 17.66
N PHE A 71 -3.10 -10.80 17.31
CA PHE A 71 -3.84 -11.82 16.58
C PHE A 71 -5.08 -12.29 17.36
N GLU A 72 -4.93 -12.52 18.66
CA GLU A 72 -6.03 -12.96 19.54
C GLU A 72 -7.19 -11.96 19.53
N ARG A 73 -6.90 -10.66 19.53
CA ARG A 73 -7.93 -9.59 19.53
C ARG A 73 -8.76 -9.58 18.26
N TYR A 74 -8.19 -9.96 17.11
CA TYR A 74 -8.87 -9.90 15.82
C TYR A 74 -9.55 -11.21 15.44
N ILE A 75 -8.98 -12.34 15.82
CA ILE A 75 -9.40 -13.65 15.31
C ILE A 75 -10.11 -14.47 16.39
N LEU A 76 -9.38 -15.06 17.31
CA LEU A 76 -9.89 -15.90 18.42
C LEU A 76 -8.85 -15.91 19.54
N PRO A 77 -9.26 -16.22 20.79
CA PRO A 77 -8.34 -16.42 21.91
C PRO A 77 -7.31 -17.51 21.64
N ARG A 78 -6.12 -17.37 22.22
CA ARG A 78 -4.97 -18.26 22.02
C ARG A 78 -5.29 -19.74 22.34
N ASP A 79 -6.01 -19.99 23.40
CA ASP A 79 -6.42 -21.33 23.85
C ASP A 79 -7.42 -22.01 22.90
N GLU A 80 -8.16 -21.23 22.12
CA GLU A 80 -9.06 -21.74 21.08
C GLU A 80 -8.36 -21.99 19.75
N ILE A 81 -7.19 -21.39 19.51
CA ILE A 81 -6.48 -21.42 18.22
C ILE A 81 -5.31 -22.40 18.24
N LEU A 82 -4.47 -22.39 19.30
CA LEU A 82 -3.23 -23.16 19.32
C LEU A 82 -3.48 -24.65 19.18
N GLY A 83 -2.71 -25.29 18.31
CA GLY A 83 -2.81 -26.71 17.99
C GLY A 83 -4.01 -27.08 17.12
N LYS A 84 -4.85 -26.12 16.74
CA LYS A 84 -5.98 -26.35 15.83
C LYS A 84 -5.55 -26.17 14.38
N LYS A 85 -6.15 -26.98 13.51
CA LYS A 85 -6.05 -26.79 12.08
C LYS A 85 -6.90 -25.60 11.64
N TYR A 86 -6.46 -24.90 10.61
CA TYR A 86 -7.22 -23.81 10.03
C TYR A 86 -8.62 -24.26 9.57
N SER A 87 -8.72 -25.47 8.99
CA SER A 87 -9.99 -26.06 8.57
C SER A 87 -10.96 -26.35 9.73
N GLU A 88 -10.46 -26.53 10.95
CA GLU A 88 -11.28 -26.75 12.15
C GLU A 88 -11.89 -25.44 12.68
N LEU A 89 -11.32 -24.30 12.29
CA LEU A 89 -11.79 -22.97 12.68
C LEU A 89 -12.90 -22.50 11.74
N ASN A 90 -14.04 -23.16 11.75
CA ASN A 90 -15.17 -22.98 10.82
C ASN A 90 -15.60 -21.51 10.55
N GLN A 91 -15.26 -20.59 11.45
CA GLN A 91 -15.63 -19.18 11.32
C GLN A 91 -14.67 -18.35 10.44
N THR A 92 -13.46 -18.86 10.21
CA THR A 92 -12.39 -18.14 9.50
C THR A 92 -11.92 -18.88 8.25
N TYR A 93 -12.27 -20.16 8.10
CA TYR A 93 -11.83 -21.00 7.00
C TYR A 93 -12.23 -20.46 5.64
N THR A 94 -11.26 -20.32 4.76
CA THR A 94 -11.44 -19.87 3.39
C THR A 94 -10.49 -20.66 2.47
N PRO A 95 -11.02 -21.54 1.59
CA PRO A 95 -10.18 -22.36 0.71
C PRO A 95 -9.23 -21.52 -0.17
N GLU A 96 -9.64 -20.31 -0.53
CA GLU A 96 -8.84 -19.39 -1.34
C GLU A 96 -7.53 -18.97 -0.65
N LEU A 97 -7.50 -18.93 0.69
CA LEU A 97 -6.28 -18.65 1.44
C LEU A 97 -5.26 -19.77 1.27
N LEU A 98 -5.69 -21.03 1.41
CA LEU A 98 -4.83 -22.19 1.22
C LEU A 98 -4.29 -22.28 -0.22
N ALA A 99 -5.13 -21.96 -1.20
CA ALA A 99 -4.70 -21.93 -2.60
C ALA A 99 -3.55 -20.92 -2.81
N ARG A 100 -3.57 -19.77 -2.12
CA ARG A 100 -2.48 -18.79 -2.17
C ARG A 100 -1.21 -19.28 -1.51
N TYR A 101 -1.32 -20.04 -0.40
CA TYR A 101 -0.16 -20.60 0.31
C TYR A 101 0.64 -21.59 -0.54
N ASN A 102 0.05 -22.22 -1.54
CA ASN A 102 0.78 -23.10 -2.45
C ASN A 102 1.87 -22.36 -3.25
N ALA A 103 1.77 -21.03 -3.41
CA ALA A 103 2.86 -20.24 -4.00
C ALA A 103 4.14 -20.23 -3.13
N LEU A 104 4.05 -20.55 -1.83
CA LEU A 104 5.22 -20.72 -0.96
C LEU A 104 6.07 -21.95 -1.31
N ASN A 105 5.57 -22.90 -2.11
CA ASN A 105 6.37 -24.01 -2.56
C ASN A 105 7.53 -23.55 -3.45
N ASP A 106 7.34 -22.49 -4.22
CA ASP A 106 8.32 -21.96 -5.17
C ASP A 106 8.98 -20.66 -4.67
N ALA A 107 8.43 -20.01 -3.62
CA ALA A 107 8.89 -18.74 -3.08
C ALA A 107 9.26 -18.83 -1.60
N ARG A 108 10.18 -17.96 -1.15
CA ARG A 108 10.52 -17.81 0.28
C ARG A 108 9.52 -16.96 1.04
N GLU A 109 8.84 -16.07 0.33
CA GLU A 109 7.91 -15.08 0.87
C GLU A 109 6.72 -14.93 -0.07
N LEU A 110 5.57 -14.73 0.51
CA LEU A 110 4.31 -14.47 -0.17
C LEU A 110 3.65 -13.24 0.45
N THR A 111 3.29 -12.27 -0.38
CA THR A 111 2.52 -11.10 0.05
C THR A 111 1.24 -10.98 -0.76
N PHE A 112 0.11 -10.83 -0.09
CA PHE A 112 -1.18 -10.65 -0.74
C PHE A 112 -2.17 -9.89 0.13
N GLN A 113 -3.22 -9.35 -0.49
CA GLN A 113 -4.35 -8.77 0.23
C GLN A 113 -5.44 -9.83 0.47
N TYR A 114 -5.98 -9.80 1.66
CA TYR A 114 -7.03 -10.71 2.10
C TYR A 114 -8.16 -9.93 2.78
N TYR A 115 -9.41 -10.23 2.37
CA TYR A 115 -10.60 -9.68 3.03
C TYR A 115 -11.18 -10.70 4.00
N HIS A 116 -11.10 -10.38 5.28
CA HIS A 116 -11.66 -11.23 6.33
C HIS A 116 -13.15 -10.88 6.55
N ARG A 117 -14.03 -11.80 6.15
CA ARG A 117 -15.48 -11.57 6.10
C ARG A 117 -16.12 -11.30 7.47
N LYS A 118 -15.66 -12.00 8.52
CA LYS A 118 -16.23 -11.88 9.87
C LYS A 118 -15.96 -10.51 10.49
N THR A 119 -14.72 -10.03 10.41
CA THR A 119 -14.31 -8.72 10.93
C THR A 119 -14.59 -7.58 9.95
N LYS A 120 -14.95 -7.91 8.70
CA LYS A 120 -15.12 -6.96 7.59
C LYS A 120 -13.87 -6.10 7.35
N SER A 121 -12.70 -6.67 7.56
CA SER A 121 -11.41 -5.99 7.50
C SER A 121 -10.57 -6.45 6.31
N TYR A 122 -9.77 -5.54 5.77
CA TYR A 122 -8.77 -5.82 4.74
C TYR A 122 -7.41 -5.94 5.40
N PHE A 123 -6.75 -7.06 5.14
CA PHE A 123 -5.40 -7.32 5.64
C PHE A 123 -4.41 -7.45 4.49
N THR A 124 -3.22 -6.91 4.69
CA THR A 124 -2.05 -7.34 3.93
C THR A 124 -1.41 -8.47 4.71
N VAL A 125 -1.40 -9.65 4.12
CA VAL A 125 -0.79 -10.87 4.68
C VAL A 125 0.59 -11.02 4.07
N ILE A 126 1.59 -11.17 4.93
CA ILE A 126 2.98 -11.47 4.57
C ILE A 126 3.32 -12.79 5.24
N ALA A 127 3.52 -13.84 4.44
CA ALA A 127 3.90 -15.15 4.91
C ALA A 127 5.33 -15.47 4.47
N THR A 128 6.21 -15.78 5.42
CA THR A 128 7.62 -16.10 5.16
C THR A 128 7.96 -17.48 5.71
N ARG A 129 8.85 -18.22 5.04
CA ARG A 129 9.32 -19.50 5.58
C ARG A 129 10.06 -19.27 6.89
N SER A 130 9.58 -19.92 7.95
CA SER A 130 10.19 -19.85 9.27
C SER A 130 11.54 -20.57 9.29
N LYS A 131 12.37 -20.26 10.30
CA LYS A 131 13.55 -21.07 10.63
C LYS A 131 13.17 -22.42 11.21
N THR A 132 11.95 -22.56 11.76
CA THR A 132 11.39 -23.82 12.19
C THR A 132 10.93 -24.62 10.98
N GLU A 133 11.45 -25.80 10.80
CA GLU A 133 11.16 -26.66 9.65
C GLU A 133 9.65 -26.96 9.55
N GLY A 134 9.11 -26.87 8.32
CA GLY A 134 7.69 -27.07 8.05
C GLY A 134 6.78 -25.93 8.49
N CYS A 135 7.34 -24.81 9.01
CA CYS A 135 6.55 -23.67 9.48
C CYS A 135 6.72 -22.45 8.60
N VAL A 136 5.72 -21.58 8.65
CA VAL A 136 5.75 -20.21 8.12
C VAL A 136 5.45 -19.22 9.24
N ASP A 137 6.09 -18.07 9.20
CA ASP A 137 5.81 -16.93 10.05
C ASP A 137 4.93 -15.98 9.25
N VAL A 138 3.76 -15.65 9.77
CA VAL A 138 2.71 -14.89 9.10
C VAL A 138 2.46 -13.59 9.85
N PHE A 139 2.52 -12.50 9.11
CA PHE A 139 2.22 -11.16 9.59
C PHE A 139 1.01 -10.64 8.85
N CYS A 140 0.01 -10.13 9.59
CA CYS A 140 -1.16 -9.51 9.00
C CYS A 140 -1.27 -8.06 9.47
N VAL A 141 -1.23 -7.15 8.52
CA VAL A 141 -1.37 -5.71 8.74
C VAL A 141 -2.79 -5.30 8.37
N ASP A 142 -3.52 -4.72 9.32
CA ASP A 142 -4.84 -4.16 9.04
C ASP A 142 -4.68 -2.87 8.21
N ASN A 143 -5.16 -2.92 6.98
CA ASN A 143 -5.18 -1.80 6.05
C ASN A 143 -6.61 -1.43 5.61
N THR A 144 -7.59 -1.72 6.46
CA THR A 144 -9.01 -1.51 6.17
C THR A 144 -9.30 -0.05 5.85
N GLU A 145 -8.86 0.88 6.69
CA GLU A 145 -9.06 2.32 6.47
C GLU A 145 -8.46 2.80 5.15
N LEU A 146 -7.21 2.40 4.88
CA LEU A 146 -6.53 2.74 3.63
C LEU A 146 -7.27 2.17 2.41
N SER A 147 -7.68 0.90 2.47
CA SER A 147 -8.39 0.22 1.39
C SER A 147 -9.76 0.85 1.12
N LEU A 148 -10.49 1.22 2.17
CA LEU A 148 -11.79 1.90 2.04
C LEU A 148 -11.62 3.31 1.47
N THR A 149 -10.65 4.07 1.95
CA THR A 149 -10.35 5.42 1.46
C THR A 149 -9.96 5.41 -0.02
N GLN A 150 -9.09 4.49 -0.43
CA GLN A 150 -8.70 4.32 -1.84
C GLN A 150 -9.91 3.98 -2.73
N ARG A 151 -10.78 3.07 -2.28
CA ARG A 151 -12.01 2.71 -3.00
C ARG A 151 -12.97 3.89 -3.12
N MET A 152 -13.15 4.64 -2.04
CA MET A 152 -13.99 5.83 -2.01
C MET A 152 -13.45 6.91 -2.97
N LEU A 153 -12.15 7.16 -2.93
CA LEU A 153 -11.49 8.11 -3.84
C LEU A 153 -11.66 7.67 -5.30
N LYS A 154 -11.40 6.41 -5.61
CA LYS A 154 -11.60 5.86 -6.97
C LYS A 154 -13.04 5.99 -7.44
N SER A 155 -14.01 5.67 -6.57
CA SER A 155 -15.44 5.79 -6.89
C SER A 155 -15.85 7.26 -7.13
N THR A 156 -15.36 8.18 -6.28
CA THR A 156 -15.65 9.61 -6.41
C THR A 156 -15.04 10.18 -7.68
N ASN A 157 -13.78 9.83 -7.98
CA ASN A 157 -13.14 10.27 -9.23
C ASN A 157 -13.87 9.73 -10.46
N HIS A 158 -14.32 8.47 -10.42
CA HIS A 158 -15.10 7.91 -11.53
C HIS A 158 -16.44 8.64 -11.73
N LYS A 159 -17.17 8.93 -10.63
CA LYS A 159 -18.42 9.69 -10.71
C LYS A 159 -18.20 11.11 -11.22
N LEU A 160 -17.14 11.79 -10.76
CA LEU A 160 -16.77 13.11 -11.24
C LEU A 160 -16.44 13.09 -12.74
N SER A 161 -15.61 12.11 -13.17
CA SER A 161 -15.29 11.95 -14.58
C SER A 161 -16.54 11.75 -15.43
N ALA A 162 -17.42 10.83 -15.02
CA ALA A 162 -18.68 10.59 -15.75
C ALA A 162 -19.60 11.82 -15.80
N ALA A 163 -19.64 12.61 -14.73
CA ALA A 163 -20.44 13.85 -14.71
C ALA A 163 -19.84 14.91 -15.65
N LEU A 164 -18.53 15.05 -15.68
CA LEU A 164 -17.85 15.96 -16.60
C LEU A 164 -18.01 15.54 -18.07
N ASP A 165 -17.94 14.22 -18.35
CA ASP A 165 -18.19 13.68 -19.68
C ASP A 165 -19.63 13.94 -20.14
N ALA A 166 -20.60 13.70 -19.25
CA ALA A 166 -22.01 13.96 -19.57
C ALA A 166 -22.35 15.43 -19.78
N ALA A 167 -21.56 16.33 -19.16
CA ALA A 167 -21.69 17.77 -19.30
C ALA A 167 -20.83 18.35 -20.43
N ASP A 168 -20.06 17.52 -21.13
CA ASP A 168 -19.06 17.94 -22.13
C ASP A 168 -18.08 19.01 -21.59
N MET A 169 -17.62 18.79 -20.34
CA MET A 169 -16.75 19.73 -19.62
C MET A 169 -15.33 19.17 -19.49
N THR A 170 -14.35 19.98 -19.83
CA THR A 170 -12.93 19.70 -19.62
C THR A 170 -12.39 20.56 -18.49
N PRO A 171 -12.08 19.99 -17.31
CA PRO A 171 -11.48 20.75 -16.22
C PRO A 171 -10.01 21.05 -16.53
N TRP A 172 -9.60 22.25 -16.17
CA TRP A 172 -8.22 22.69 -16.29
C TRP A 172 -7.83 23.56 -15.09
N LYS A 173 -6.54 23.65 -14.84
CA LYS A 173 -5.95 24.49 -13.79
C LYS A 173 -4.87 25.38 -14.43
N TRP A 174 -4.84 26.64 -14.05
CA TRP A 174 -3.74 27.54 -14.40
C TRP A 174 -2.80 27.71 -13.21
N ASP A 175 -1.57 27.24 -13.34
CA ASP A 175 -0.51 27.52 -12.39
C ASP A 175 0.13 28.87 -12.74
N LEU A 176 -0.17 29.87 -11.94
CA LEU A 176 0.33 31.25 -12.14
C LEU A 176 1.83 31.38 -11.89
N LYS A 177 2.46 30.45 -11.13
CA LYS A 177 3.90 30.50 -10.88
C LYS A 177 4.70 30.02 -12.09
N THR A 178 4.24 28.95 -12.72
CA THR A 178 4.88 28.38 -13.91
C THR A 178 4.34 28.96 -15.22
N GLY A 179 3.19 29.60 -15.18
CA GLY A 179 2.52 30.11 -16.38
C GLY A 179 1.90 29.02 -17.24
N MET A 180 1.67 27.81 -16.67
CA MET A 180 1.19 26.64 -17.38
C MET A 180 -0.28 26.36 -17.09
N PHE A 181 -1.06 26.04 -18.11
CA PHE A 181 -2.33 25.34 -17.96
C PHE A 181 -2.09 23.86 -17.82
N ILE A 182 -2.82 23.23 -16.93
CA ILE A 182 -2.73 21.80 -16.59
C ILE A 182 -4.11 21.20 -16.83
N CYS A 183 -4.21 20.18 -17.67
CA CYS A 183 -5.44 19.41 -17.92
C CYS A 183 -5.14 17.93 -18.09
N ASP A 184 -6.17 17.08 -18.01
CA ASP A 184 -6.01 15.64 -18.18
C ASP A 184 -5.76 15.29 -19.67
N VAL A 185 -4.87 14.32 -19.92
CA VAL A 185 -4.47 13.90 -21.28
C VAL A 185 -5.68 13.45 -22.11
N ASP A 186 -6.65 12.80 -21.49
CA ASP A 186 -7.81 12.24 -22.21
C ASP A 186 -8.89 13.27 -22.58
N ARG A 187 -8.75 14.54 -22.15
CA ARG A 187 -9.78 15.58 -22.27
C ARG A 187 -9.31 16.83 -23.05
N HIS A 188 -8.36 16.68 -23.95
CA HIS A 188 -7.69 17.80 -24.63
C HIS A 188 -8.30 18.18 -25.98
N LEU A 189 -9.60 18.31 -26.09
CA LEU A 189 -10.32 18.55 -27.35
C LEU A 189 -9.82 19.78 -28.16
N TYR A 190 -9.25 20.78 -27.50
CA TYR A 190 -8.88 22.05 -28.11
C TYR A 190 -7.37 22.38 -28.14
N ILE A 191 -6.54 21.36 -27.88
CA ILE A 191 -5.10 21.58 -27.66
C ILE A 191 -4.30 20.81 -28.70
N MET A 192 -3.36 21.49 -29.35
CA MET A 192 -2.40 20.86 -30.25
C MET A 192 -1.42 20.01 -29.43
N LYS A 193 -1.25 18.76 -29.80
CA LYS A 193 -0.32 17.81 -29.13
C LYS A 193 1.13 18.32 -29.15
N GLU A 194 1.50 19.13 -30.12
CA GLU A 194 2.86 19.65 -30.33
C GLU A 194 3.26 20.71 -29.29
N GLU A 195 2.29 21.41 -28.69
CA GLU A 195 2.52 22.45 -27.68
C GLU A 195 2.39 21.96 -26.25
N ALA A 196 1.93 20.73 -26.06
CA ALA A 196 1.68 20.13 -24.76
C ALA A 196 2.78 19.17 -24.36
N VAL A 197 3.26 19.28 -23.12
CA VAL A 197 4.21 18.33 -22.54
C VAL A 197 3.45 17.36 -21.62
N PRO A 198 3.41 16.05 -21.93
CA PRO A 198 2.77 15.09 -21.05
C PRO A 198 3.66 14.84 -19.82
N GLU A 199 3.10 15.01 -18.63
CA GLU A 199 3.74 14.71 -17.35
C GLU A 199 2.73 14.08 -16.38
N GLY A 200 3.03 12.87 -15.90
CA GLY A 200 2.21 12.21 -14.89
C GLY A 200 0.73 11.97 -15.24
N GLY A 201 0.40 11.82 -16.54
CA GLY A 201 -0.99 11.68 -17.00
C GLY A 201 -1.71 13.02 -17.26
N GLN A 202 -1.02 14.13 -17.13
CA GLN A 202 -1.52 15.47 -17.39
C GLN A 202 -0.80 16.09 -18.58
N LEU A 203 -1.46 17.07 -19.23
CA LEU A 203 -0.87 17.91 -20.24
C LEU A 203 -0.56 19.28 -19.65
N LEU A 204 0.67 19.75 -19.86
CA LEU A 204 1.11 21.07 -19.48
C LEU A 204 1.23 21.93 -20.74
N ILE A 205 0.53 23.06 -20.76
CA ILE A 205 0.44 23.94 -21.91
C ILE A 205 0.82 25.34 -21.48
N PRO A 206 1.76 26.02 -22.14
CA PRO A 206 2.04 27.42 -21.87
C PRO A 206 0.78 28.28 -22.02
N ALA A 207 0.46 29.10 -21.03
CA ALA A 207 -0.70 29.97 -21.08
C ALA A 207 -0.67 30.89 -22.33
N SER A 208 0.52 31.32 -22.74
CA SER A 208 0.70 32.10 -23.97
C SER A 208 0.27 31.34 -25.23
N ALA A 209 0.57 30.05 -25.33
CA ALA A 209 0.14 29.21 -26.43
C ALA A 209 -1.38 29.06 -26.45
N TYR A 210 -2.00 28.80 -25.29
CA TYR A 210 -3.46 28.74 -25.18
C TYR A 210 -4.14 30.03 -25.59
N PHE A 211 -3.75 31.17 -24.98
CA PHE A 211 -4.32 32.49 -25.33
C PHE A 211 -4.06 32.88 -26.80
N GLY A 212 -2.93 32.44 -27.36
CA GLY A 212 -2.60 32.67 -28.77
C GLY A 212 -3.63 32.08 -29.74
N ARG A 213 -4.34 31.03 -29.34
CA ARG A 213 -5.35 30.33 -30.14
C ARG A 213 -6.75 30.93 -30.05
N ILE A 214 -7.00 31.78 -29.05
CA ILE A 214 -8.28 32.48 -28.94
C ILE A 214 -8.41 33.45 -30.12
N TYR A 215 -9.57 33.47 -30.76
CA TYR A 215 -9.88 34.40 -31.83
C TYR A 215 -9.56 35.86 -31.44
N GLY A 216 -8.82 36.57 -32.28
CA GLY A 216 -8.26 37.87 -31.93
C GLY A 216 -9.21 38.85 -31.25
N PRO A 217 -10.43 39.09 -31.79
CA PRO A 217 -11.42 39.96 -31.16
C PRO A 217 -11.89 39.49 -29.76
N ASP A 218 -11.86 38.18 -29.45
CA ASP A 218 -12.30 37.64 -28.16
C ASP A 218 -11.15 37.64 -27.15
N ARG A 219 -9.90 37.55 -27.59
CA ARG A 219 -8.70 37.37 -26.76
C ARG A 219 -8.55 38.42 -25.67
N GLN A 220 -8.67 39.70 -26.04
CA GLN A 220 -8.48 40.78 -25.08
C GLN A 220 -9.53 40.76 -23.97
N ARG A 221 -10.78 40.44 -24.29
CA ARG A 221 -11.88 40.31 -23.34
C ARG A 221 -11.62 39.13 -22.34
N VAL A 222 -11.22 37.96 -22.87
CA VAL A 222 -10.93 36.78 -22.05
C VAL A 222 -9.72 37.02 -21.15
N GLN A 223 -8.66 37.68 -21.67
CA GLN A 223 -7.49 38.01 -20.85
C GLN A 223 -7.85 38.99 -19.72
N ALA A 224 -8.63 40.03 -19.99
CA ALA A 224 -9.09 40.97 -18.97
C ALA A 224 -9.97 40.31 -17.91
N ALA A 225 -10.80 39.36 -18.31
CA ALA A 225 -11.60 38.56 -17.38
C ALA A 225 -10.70 37.68 -16.44
N CYS A 226 -9.68 37.02 -17.00
CA CYS A 226 -8.70 36.29 -16.23
C CYS A 226 -7.89 37.18 -15.28
N GLU A 227 -7.47 38.36 -15.71
CA GLU A 227 -6.75 39.35 -14.87
C GLU A 227 -7.61 39.81 -13.68
N ASN A 228 -8.92 40.02 -13.89
CA ASN A 228 -9.83 40.36 -12.81
C ASN A 228 -9.94 39.22 -11.76
N LEU A 229 -9.94 37.96 -12.21
CA LEU A 229 -9.93 36.78 -11.32
C LEU A 229 -8.62 36.71 -10.54
N ILE A 230 -7.47 36.84 -11.22
CA ILE A 230 -6.14 36.77 -10.60
C ILE A 230 -5.92 37.88 -9.59
N SER A 231 -6.39 39.11 -9.91
CA SER A 231 -6.27 40.27 -9.01
C SER A 231 -7.28 40.29 -7.86
N GLY A 232 -8.17 39.29 -7.76
CA GLY A 232 -9.21 39.22 -6.73
C GLY A 232 -10.35 40.24 -6.94
N LYS A 233 -10.47 40.84 -8.09
CA LYS A 233 -11.60 41.75 -8.43
C LYS A 233 -12.88 40.97 -8.74
N ALA A 234 -12.76 39.68 -9.06
CA ALA A 234 -13.85 38.76 -9.30
C ALA A 234 -13.53 37.41 -8.67
N ASP A 235 -14.52 36.79 -8.05
CA ASP A 235 -14.38 35.44 -7.47
C ASP A 235 -14.67 34.33 -8.51
N LYS A 236 -15.38 34.69 -9.58
CA LYS A 236 -15.79 33.80 -10.66
C LYS A 236 -15.94 34.56 -11.96
N VAL A 237 -15.52 33.93 -13.04
CA VAL A 237 -15.69 34.46 -14.41
C VAL A 237 -16.35 33.37 -15.27
N LYS A 238 -17.27 33.76 -16.13
CA LYS A 238 -17.83 32.95 -17.20
C LYS A 238 -17.70 33.71 -18.50
N GLU A 239 -16.97 33.15 -19.46
CA GLU A 239 -16.75 33.73 -20.76
C GLU A 239 -17.03 32.70 -21.86
N GLU A 240 -17.65 33.11 -22.91
CA GLU A 240 -17.84 32.36 -24.15
C GLU A 240 -16.96 32.97 -25.23
N TYR A 241 -16.11 32.19 -25.85
CA TYR A 241 -15.15 32.68 -26.83
C TYR A 241 -14.85 31.63 -27.90
N ARG A 242 -14.32 32.08 -29.00
CA ARG A 242 -13.92 31.22 -30.11
C ARG A 242 -12.46 30.84 -29.97
N ILE A 243 -12.17 29.55 -30.08
CA ILE A 243 -10.81 29.02 -30.07
C ILE A 243 -10.50 28.33 -31.42
N ALA A 244 -9.28 28.51 -31.91
CA ALA A 244 -8.84 27.86 -33.13
C ALA A 244 -8.56 26.37 -32.84
N HIS A 245 -9.11 25.49 -33.67
CA HIS A 245 -8.72 24.09 -33.72
C HIS A 245 -8.32 23.73 -35.16
N VAL A 246 -7.45 22.76 -35.32
CA VAL A 246 -7.00 22.30 -36.65
C VAL A 246 -7.77 21.03 -36.99
N GLN A 247 -8.55 21.12 -38.08
CA GLN A 247 -9.18 19.98 -38.70
C GLN A 247 -8.54 19.76 -40.08
N GLY A 248 -7.58 18.85 -40.19
CA GLY A 248 -6.75 18.69 -41.38
C GLY A 248 -5.87 19.93 -41.61
N ASP A 249 -5.80 20.44 -42.85
CA ASP A 249 -5.02 21.62 -43.22
C ASP A 249 -5.77 22.97 -43.00
N THR A 250 -6.98 22.93 -42.46
CA THR A 250 -7.82 24.14 -42.33
C THR A 250 -8.02 24.52 -40.86
N ALA A 251 -7.67 25.75 -40.51
CA ALA A 251 -7.97 26.30 -39.18
C ALA A 251 -9.46 26.69 -39.13
N ALA A 252 -10.18 26.08 -38.21
CA ALA A 252 -11.57 26.42 -37.89
C ALA A 252 -11.65 27.00 -36.47
N TYR A 253 -12.67 27.84 -36.21
CA TYR A 253 -12.95 28.35 -34.86
C TYR A 253 -14.21 27.71 -34.33
N GLU A 254 -14.15 27.28 -33.09
CA GLU A 254 -15.26 26.71 -32.34
C GLU A 254 -15.56 27.54 -31.09
N TRP A 255 -16.82 27.60 -30.69
CA TRP A 255 -17.25 28.28 -29.46
C TRP A 255 -17.01 27.36 -28.26
N VAL A 256 -16.43 27.86 -27.20
CA VAL A 256 -16.18 27.19 -25.92
C VAL A 256 -16.67 28.04 -24.76
#